data_d3494d15f0213e335ef096fcdade3077
#
_entry.id   d3494d15f0213e335ef096fcdade3077
#
_cell.length_a   1.000
_cell.length_b   1.000
_cell.length_c   1.000
_cell.angle_alpha   90.00
_cell.angle_beta   90.00
_cell.angle_gamma   90.00
#
_symmetry.space_group_name_H-M   'P 1'
#
loop_
_entity.id
_entity.type
_entity.pdbx_description
1 polymer ?
#
loop_
_entity_poly.entity_id
_entity_poly.type
_entity_poly.pdbx_seq_one_letter_code
_entity_poly.pdbx_strand_id
1 'polypeptide(L)'
;MYGKLIDGKLVYAPDNYVDADGNLTLNFCNNVTKMIEEGYMEISDSIPVYNDSIQTLELDRCMEVNGKIIRHFKAVPKDLTAKEELQIIKNRLSELSDVLDFLLFSL
;
A
#
# COMPACT_ATOMS: atom_id res chain seq x y z
N MET A 1 -0.98 8.58 11.62
CA MET A 1 -2.27 7.92 11.35
C MET A 1 -2.49 6.83 12.39
N TYR A 2 -3.66 6.77 12.95
CA TYR A 2 -4.01 5.79 14.00
C TYR A 2 -5.23 5.00 13.61
N GLY A 3 -5.32 3.77 14.09
CA GLY A 3 -6.43 2.88 13.84
C GLY A 3 -6.40 1.67 14.75
N LYS A 4 -7.33 0.75 14.56
CA LYS A 4 -7.37 -0.53 15.28
C LYS A 4 -7.86 -1.63 14.36
N LEU A 5 -7.52 -2.87 14.70
CA LEU A 5 -7.98 -4.05 13.99
C LEU A 5 -9.23 -4.59 14.66
N ILE A 6 -10.31 -4.72 13.89
CA ILE A 6 -11.56 -5.32 14.32
C ILE A 6 -11.88 -6.46 13.36
N ASP A 7 -11.87 -7.69 13.85
CA ASP A 7 -12.09 -8.91 13.05
C ASP A 7 -11.14 -8.98 11.83
N GLY A 8 -9.87 -8.58 12.03
CA GLY A 8 -8.87 -8.56 10.98
C GLY A 8 -8.96 -7.39 10.00
N LYS A 9 -9.92 -6.48 10.20
CA LYS A 9 -10.09 -5.29 9.36
C LYS A 9 -9.57 -4.05 10.06
N LEU A 10 -8.88 -3.21 9.29
CA LEU A 10 -8.36 -1.94 9.79
C LEU A 10 -9.47 -0.90 9.83
N VAL A 11 -9.66 -0.32 11.01
CA VAL A 11 -10.60 0.79 11.23
C VAL A 11 -9.78 2.01 11.66
N TYR A 12 -9.87 3.09 10.90
CA TYR A 12 -9.15 4.32 11.19
C TYR A 12 -9.83 5.10 12.31
N ALA A 13 -9.03 5.88 13.06
CA ALA A 13 -9.55 6.76 14.09
C ALA A 13 -10.46 7.82 13.46
N PRO A 14 -11.71 7.97 13.96
CA PRO A 14 -12.63 8.99 13.43
C PRO A 14 -12.25 10.39 13.89
N ASP A 15 -12.76 11.41 13.20
CA ASP A 15 -12.57 12.80 13.61
C ASP A 15 -13.26 13.11 14.93
N ASN A 16 -14.44 12.54 15.15
CA ASN A 16 -15.21 12.67 16.37
C ASN A 16 -15.50 11.27 16.91
N TYR A 17 -15.33 11.10 18.21
CA TYR A 17 -15.48 9.80 18.85
C TYR A 17 -16.42 9.89 20.05
N VAL A 18 -17.36 8.96 20.13
CA VAL A 18 -18.26 8.81 21.29
C VAL A 18 -17.85 7.53 22.00
N ASP A 19 -17.45 7.65 23.27
CA ASP A 19 -17.04 6.50 24.06
C ASP A 19 -18.23 5.69 24.60
N ALA A 20 -17.95 4.61 25.35
CA ALA A 20 -18.97 3.76 25.92
C ALA A 20 -19.86 4.48 26.94
N ASP A 21 -19.36 5.55 27.55
CA ASP A 21 -20.09 6.37 28.51
C ASP A 21 -20.92 7.49 27.85
N GLY A 22 -20.84 7.60 26.53
CA GLY A 22 -21.55 8.60 25.75
C GLY A 22 -20.84 9.95 25.67
N ASN A 23 -19.58 10.04 26.07
CA ASN A 23 -18.78 11.27 25.99
C ASN A 23 -18.24 11.47 24.58
N LEU A 24 -18.43 12.67 24.04
CA LEU A 24 -17.95 13.07 22.72
C LEU A 24 -16.55 13.69 22.80
N THR A 25 -15.62 13.19 22.01
CA THR A 25 -14.31 13.77 21.82
C THR A 25 -14.20 14.34 20.41
N LEU A 26 -14.06 15.65 20.29
CA LEU A 26 -13.84 16.34 19.01
C LEU A 26 -12.37 16.25 18.62
N ASN A 27 -12.10 16.21 17.31
CA ASN A 27 -10.74 16.07 16.76
C ASN A 27 -10.01 14.84 17.32
N PHE A 28 -10.73 13.76 17.50
CA PHE A 28 -10.21 12.53 18.08
C PHE A 28 -8.98 12.01 17.32
N CYS A 29 -8.97 12.08 15.99
CA CYS A 29 -7.85 11.62 15.16
C CYS A 29 -6.55 12.44 15.36
N ASN A 30 -6.61 13.59 16.03
CA ASN A 30 -5.46 14.42 16.39
C ASN A 30 -5.11 14.32 17.87
N ASN A 31 -5.88 13.58 18.65
CA ASN A 31 -5.65 13.41 20.09
C ASN A 31 -5.01 12.05 20.37
N VAL A 32 -3.67 12.00 20.29
CA VAL A 32 -2.90 10.75 20.41
C VAL A 32 -3.16 10.06 21.76
N THR A 33 -3.17 10.79 22.85
CA THR A 33 -3.40 10.24 24.18
C THR A 33 -4.75 9.55 24.28
N LYS A 34 -5.80 10.21 23.80
CA LYS A 34 -7.16 9.67 23.83
C LYS A 34 -7.31 8.48 22.90
N MET A 35 -6.71 8.52 21.72
CA MET A 35 -6.70 7.38 20.79
C MET A 35 -6.07 6.15 21.41
N ILE A 36 -4.94 6.29 22.07
CA ILE A 36 -4.25 5.18 22.76
C ILE A 36 -5.13 4.63 23.90
N GLU A 37 -5.74 5.49 24.69
CA GLU A 37 -6.67 5.07 25.76
C GLU A 37 -7.83 4.22 25.23
N GLU A 38 -8.34 4.54 24.04
CA GLU A 38 -9.45 3.83 23.41
C GLU A 38 -9.02 2.61 22.58
N GLY A 39 -7.74 2.24 22.62
CA GLY A 39 -7.21 1.05 21.96
C GLY A 39 -6.76 1.25 20.52
N TYR A 40 -6.64 2.48 20.05
CA TYR A 40 -6.08 2.78 18.73
C TYR A 40 -4.57 2.72 18.77
N MET A 41 -3.97 2.29 17.68
CA MET A 41 -2.52 2.11 17.54
C MET A 41 -1.99 2.88 16.34
N GLU A 42 -0.72 3.27 16.40
CA GLU A 42 -0.05 3.88 15.27
C GLU A 42 0.02 2.92 14.09
N ILE A 43 -0.23 3.42 12.88
CA ILE A 43 -0.21 2.65 11.64
C ILE A 43 1.08 2.94 10.89
N SER A 44 1.79 1.90 10.48
CA SER A 44 2.95 1.96 9.61
C SER A 44 2.72 1.12 8.36
N ASP A 45 3.43 1.43 7.27
CA ASP A 45 3.30 0.72 6.01
C ASP A 45 4.55 -0.09 5.71
N SER A 46 4.36 -1.33 5.28
CA SER A 46 5.42 -2.17 4.74
C SER A 46 5.20 -2.31 3.23
N ILE A 47 6.10 -1.70 2.46
CA ILE A 47 6.00 -1.59 1.01
C ILE A 47 7.11 -2.39 0.36
N PRO A 48 6.80 -3.36 -0.53
CA PRO A 48 7.81 -4.11 -1.25
C PRO A 48 8.46 -3.24 -2.34
N VAL A 49 9.61 -3.68 -2.82
CA VAL A 49 10.21 -3.10 -4.03
C VAL A 49 9.34 -3.47 -5.23
N TYR A 50 8.94 -2.48 -6.01
CA TYR A 50 8.09 -2.70 -7.19
C TYR A 50 8.42 -1.70 -8.30
N ASN A 51 8.02 -2.05 -9.52
CA ASN A 51 8.19 -1.18 -10.68
C ASN A 51 6.88 -0.41 -10.92
N ASP A 52 6.86 0.87 -10.56
CA ASP A 52 5.68 1.73 -10.63
C ASP A 52 5.18 2.01 -12.06
N SER A 53 5.98 1.69 -13.08
CA SER A 53 5.57 1.80 -14.48
C SER A 53 4.57 0.70 -14.89
N ILE A 54 4.69 -0.50 -14.30
CA ILE A 54 3.90 -1.68 -14.68
C ILE A 54 3.16 -2.31 -13.51
N GLN A 55 3.41 -1.86 -12.30
CA GLN A 55 2.81 -2.39 -11.08
C GLN A 55 2.23 -1.27 -10.23
N THR A 56 1.27 -1.62 -9.41
CA THR A 56 0.73 -0.75 -8.37
C THR A 56 0.72 -1.50 -7.06
N LEU A 57 0.45 -0.79 -5.98
CA LEU A 57 0.36 -1.41 -4.66
C LEU A 57 -1.10 -1.68 -4.31
N GLU A 58 -1.33 -2.85 -3.75
CA GLU A 58 -2.63 -3.25 -3.21
C GLU A 58 -2.43 -3.69 -1.77
N LEU A 59 -3.38 -3.33 -0.90
CA LEU A 59 -3.34 -3.76 0.49
C LEU A 59 -3.53 -5.27 0.56
N ASP A 60 -2.53 -5.97 1.09
CA ASP A 60 -2.58 -7.42 1.28
C ASP A 60 -3.22 -7.76 2.63
N ARG A 61 -2.66 -7.23 3.70
CA ARG A 61 -3.16 -7.50 5.06
C ARG A 61 -2.68 -6.45 6.04
N CYS A 62 -3.36 -6.39 7.19
CA CYS A 62 -2.94 -5.58 8.34
C CYS A 62 -2.62 -6.52 9.50
N MET A 63 -1.52 -6.23 10.21
CA MET A 63 -1.09 -7.02 11.36
C MET A 63 -0.73 -6.12 12.52
N GLU A 64 -0.96 -6.59 13.74
CA GLU A 64 -0.47 -5.95 14.95
C GLU A 64 0.91 -6.52 15.30
N VAL A 65 1.91 -5.64 15.42
CA VAL A 65 3.27 -6.00 15.80
C VAL A 65 3.78 -5.00 16.83
N ASN A 66 4.10 -5.47 18.03
CA ASN A 66 4.66 -4.66 19.12
C ASN A 66 3.86 -3.38 19.43
N GLY A 67 2.54 -3.47 19.45
CA GLY A 67 1.66 -2.33 19.75
C GLY A 67 1.46 -1.36 18.60
N LYS A 68 1.86 -1.73 17.40
CA LYS A 68 1.62 -0.96 16.17
C LYS A 68 0.87 -1.81 15.15
N ILE A 69 0.11 -1.16 14.28
CA ILE A 69 -0.53 -1.82 13.16
C ILE A 69 0.35 -1.62 11.93
N ILE A 70 0.66 -2.70 11.24
CA ILE A 70 1.45 -2.65 10.00
C ILE A 70 0.55 -3.06 8.84
N ARG A 71 0.41 -2.15 7.87
CA ARG A 71 -0.26 -2.44 6.61
C ARG A 71 0.75 -3.03 5.64
N HIS A 72 0.57 -4.31 5.30
CA HIS A 72 1.40 -4.98 4.31
C HIS A 72 0.79 -4.80 2.92
N PHE A 73 1.57 -4.22 2.02
CA PHE A 73 1.19 -4.04 0.62
C PHE A 73 1.87 -5.09 -0.25
N LYS A 74 1.23 -5.43 -1.36
CA LYS A 74 1.80 -6.30 -2.38
C LYS A 74 1.81 -5.58 -3.72
N ALA A 75 2.81 -5.88 -4.55
CA ALA A 75 2.89 -5.37 -5.89
C ALA A 75 2.00 -6.23 -6.81
N VAL A 76 1.08 -5.58 -7.51
CA VAL A 76 0.18 -6.24 -8.46
C VAL A 76 0.31 -5.59 -9.82
N PRO A 77 0.03 -6.31 -10.93
CA PRO A 77 0.08 -5.72 -12.26
C PRO A 77 -0.85 -4.51 -12.36
N LYS A 78 -0.35 -3.44 -12.96
CA LYS A 78 -1.15 -2.27 -13.25
C LYS A 78 -2.17 -2.58 -14.33
N ASP A 79 -3.38 -2.02 -14.20
CA ASP A 79 -4.38 -2.08 -15.25
C ASP A 79 -4.03 -1.03 -16.32
N LEU A 80 -3.19 -1.42 -17.29
CA LEU A 80 -2.67 -0.53 -18.32
C LEU A 80 -3.65 -0.39 -19.47
N THR A 81 -3.67 0.81 -20.08
CA THR A 81 -4.38 1.00 -21.33
C THR A 81 -3.68 0.21 -22.44
N ALA A 82 -4.40 -0.16 -23.51
CA ALA A 82 -3.83 -0.89 -24.64
C ALA A 82 -2.61 -0.15 -25.25
N LYS A 83 -2.62 1.16 -25.26
CA LYS A 83 -1.51 1.99 -25.74
C LYS A 83 -0.27 1.85 -24.85
N GLU A 84 -0.45 1.85 -23.54
CA GLU A 84 0.66 1.69 -22.58
C GLU A 84 1.26 0.29 -22.66
N GLU A 85 0.44 -0.75 -22.77
CA GLU A 85 0.88 -2.12 -22.96
C GLU A 85 1.70 -2.27 -24.24
N LEU A 86 1.20 -1.70 -25.33
CA LEU A 86 1.90 -1.72 -26.63
C LEU A 86 3.26 -1.04 -26.55
N GLN A 87 3.38 0.07 -25.84
CA GLN A 87 4.64 0.77 -25.66
C GLN A 87 5.66 -0.07 -24.89
N ILE A 88 5.24 -0.76 -23.85
CA ILE A 88 6.10 -1.66 -23.07
C ILE A 88 6.59 -2.82 -23.95
N ILE A 89 5.72 -3.43 -24.72
CA ILE A 89 6.07 -4.52 -25.64
C ILE A 89 7.07 -4.05 -26.70
N LYS A 90 6.84 -2.88 -27.28
CA LYS A 90 7.76 -2.30 -28.27
C LYS A 90 9.16 -2.07 -27.71
N ASN A 91 9.26 -1.55 -26.50
CA ASN A 91 10.55 -1.33 -25.84
C ASN A 91 11.32 -2.64 -25.63
N ARG A 92 10.63 -3.69 -25.20
CA ARG A 92 11.22 -5.02 -25.02
C ARG A 92 11.67 -5.65 -26.35
N LEU A 93 10.87 -5.51 -27.38
CA LEU A 93 11.22 -6.00 -28.72
C LEU A 93 12.45 -5.29 -29.28
N SER A 94 12.57 -3.98 -29.05
CA SER A 94 13.74 -3.21 -29.46
C SER A 94 15.02 -3.73 -28.79
N GLU A 95 14.98 -3.99 -27.49
CA GLU A 95 16.11 -4.57 -26.74
C GLU A 95 16.50 -5.95 -27.28
N LEU A 96 15.53 -6.81 -27.54
CA LEU A 96 15.77 -8.14 -28.10
C LEU A 96 16.34 -8.09 -29.51
N SER A 97 15.87 -7.17 -30.35
CA SER A 97 16.39 -6.95 -31.71
C SER A 97 17.85 -6.55 -31.67
N ASP A 98 18.27 -5.65 -30.80
CA ASP A 98 19.65 -5.24 -30.64
C ASP A 98 20.56 -6.40 -30.25
N VAL A 99 20.10 -7.27 -29.34
CA VAL A 99 20.84 -8.48 -28.95
C VAL A 99 20.99 -9.47 -30.11
N LEU A 100 19.92 -9.67 -30.87
CA LEU A 100 19.96 -10.56 -32.04
C LEU A 100 20.90 -10.06 -33.12
N ASP A 101 20.88 -8.77 -33.41
CA ASP A 101 21.81 -8.14 -34.37
C ASP A 101 23.24 -8.33 -33.92
N PHE A 102 23.56 -8.13 -32.67
CA PHE A 102 24.87 -8.36 -32.10
C PHE A 102 25.33 -9.80 -32.28
N LEU A 103 24.47 -10.78 -32.00
CA LEU A 103 24.78 -12.20 -32.16
C LEU A 103 25.02 -12.58 -33.63
N LEU A 104 24.22 -12.04 -34.55
CA LEU A 104 24.39 -12.26 -35.98
C LEU A 104 25.72 -11.73 -36.51
N PHE A 105 26.15 -10.57 -36.05
CA PHE A 105 27.43 -9.98 -36.44
C PHE A 105 28.63 -10.66 -35.77
N SER A 106 28.41 -11.39 -34.69
CA SER A 106 29.47 -12.11 -33.98
C SER A 106 29.73 -13.50 -34.57
N LEU A 107 28.87 -13.96 -35.43
CA LEU A 107 29.01 -15.22 -36.14
C LEU A 107 29.78 -15.02 -37.47
#